data_f61b0d84781b68874c35c89304bb93e7
#
_entry.id   f61b0d84781b68874c35c89304bb93e7
#
_cell.length_a   1.000
_cell.length_b   1.000
_cell.length_c   1.000
_cell.angle_alpha   90.00
_cell.angle_beta   90.00
_cell.angle_gamma   90.00
#
_symmetry.space_group_name_H-M   'P 1'
#
loop_
_entity.id
_entity.type
_entity.pdbx_description
1 polymer ?
#
loop_
_entity_poly.entity_id
_entity_poly.type
_entity_poly.pdbx_seq_one_letter_code
_entity_poly.pdbx_strand_id
1 'polypeptide(L)'
;DCCAALKFVWDNHASLHIDPHKIAVGGDSAGGCLAAVCAQWSRDHAHIPLCFQMLIYPVTDVRMMTPSMKKYKDSPFWNAGLNKKMWDIYLRNYPGKCPPYASPMQAEDLSDLPDAYIETEEFDCLRDEGILYAKKLCEADIQVQENRVKGTFHGFDFFDHAAIAEEMISIRINALKKAFK
;
A
#
# COMPACT_ATOMS: atom_id res chain seq x y z
N ASP A 1 7.17 10.23 -9.53
CA ASP A 1 6.65 11.46 -8.89
C ASP A 1 6.58 11.29 -7.36
N CYS A 2 5.97 10.21 -6.79
CA CYS A 2 5.82 10.04 -5.35
C CYS A 2 7.15 10.02 -4.59
N CYS A 3 8.16 9.30 -5.08
CA CYS A 3 9.51 9.32 -4.50
C CYS A 3 10.14 10.71 -4.54
N ALA A 4 9.91 11.47 -5.61
CA ALA A 4 10.39 12.86 -5.71
C ALA A 4 9.68 13.77 -4.70
N ALA A 5 8.37 13.58 -4.49
CA ALA A 5 7.62 14.31 -3.46
C ALA A 5 8.12 13.97 -2.05
N LEU A 6 8.34 12.69 -1.75
CA LEU A 6 8.94 12.26 -0.49
C LEU A 6 10.31 12.90 -0.26
N LYS A 7 11.18 12.87 -1.28
CA LYS A 7 12.49 13.51 -1.20
C LYS A 7 12.37 15.01 -0.99
N PHE A 8 11.46 15.68 -1.67
CA PHE A 8 11.19 17.11 -1.47
C PHE A 8 10.79 17.43 -0.03
N VAL A 9 9.88 16.64 0.56
CA VAL A 9 9.48 16.80 1.96
C VAL A 9 10.66 16.63 2.90
N TRP A 10 11.48 15.60 2.67
CA TRP A 10 12.69 15.35 3.45
C TRP A 10 13.69 16.49 3.34
N ASP A 11 14.05 16.90 2.13
CA ASP A 11 15.05 17.95 1.89
C ASP A 11 14.62 19.31 2.46
N ASN A 12 13.31 19.55 2.57
CA ASN A 12 12.75 20.83 3.02
C ASN A 12 12.07 20.74 4.39
N HIS A 13 12.26 19.67 5.15
CA HIS A 13 11.55 19.44 6.43
C HIS A 13 11.63 20.61 7.40
N ALA A 14 12.80 21.28 7.49
CA ALA A 14 12.98 22.42 8.38
C ALA A 14 12.11 23.63 7.97
N SER A 15 12.07 23.95 6.68
CA SER A 15 11.25 25.06 6.16
C SER A 15 9.75 24.74 6.17
N LEU A 16 9.40 23.46 6.10
CA LEU A 16 8.02 22.97 6.20
C LEU A 16 7.57 22.74 7.66
N HIS A 17 8.45 22.95 8.63
CA HIS A 17 8.21 22.70 10.05
C HIS A 17 7.79 21.23 10.34
N ILE A 18 8.40 20.28 9.61
CA ILE A 18 8.16 18.84 9.75
C ILE A 18 9.26 18.23 10.61
N ASP A 19 8.89 17.35 11.55
CA ASP A 19 9.82 16.51 12.26
C ASP A 19 10.33 15.40 11.29
N PRO A 20 11.61 15.35 10.95
CA PRO A 20 12.16 14.38 10.01
C PRO A 20 12.06 12.93 10.50
N HIS A 21 11.88 12.71 11.81
CA HIS A 21 11.70 11.37 12.37
C HIS A 21 10.23 10.93 12.38
N LYS A 22 9.31 11.80 11.95
CA LYS A 22 7.86 11.54 11.91
C LYS A 22 7.30 11.69 10.48
N ILE A 23 7.99 11.11 9.52
CA ILE A 23 7.52 11.03 8.13
C ILE A 23 6.99 9.61 7.88
N ALA A 24 5.75 9.52 7.46
CA ALA A 24 5.11 8.27 7.05
C ALA A 24 4.68 8.35 5.58
N VAL A 25 4.51 7.21 4.95
CA VAL A 25 3.89 7.08 3.62
C VAL A 25 2.58 6.32 3.74
N GLY A 26 1.60 6.69 2.95
CA GLY A 26 0.32 5.99 2.97
C GLY A 26 -0.47 6.21 1.70
N GLY A 27 -1.40 5.32 1.45
CA GLY A 27 -2.32 5.42 0.32
C GLY A 27 -3.22 4.20 0.19
N ASP A 28 -4.25 4.38 -0.59
CA ASP A 28 -5.28 3.41 -0.91
C ASP A 28 -5.13 2.91 -2.33
N SER A 29 -5.39 1.63 -2.56
CA SER A 29 -5.40 1.01 -3.88
C SER A 29 -4.05 1.16 -4.62
N ALA A 30 -4.03 1.83 -5.75
CA ALA A 30 -2.81 2.20 -6.45
C ALA A 30 -1.91 3.13 -5.60
N GLY A 31 -2.49 3.97 -4.74
CA GLY A 31 -1.76 4.77 -3.76
C GLY A 31 -1.05 3.91 -2.71
N GLY A 32 -1.66 2.80 -2.29
CA GLY A 32 -1.03 1.80 -1.43
C GLY A 32 0.19 1.14 -2.09
N CYS A 33 0.10 0.85 -3.40
CA CYS A 33 1.25 0.40 -4.19
C CYS A 33 2.38 1.43 -4.15
N LEU A 34 2.06 2.70 -4.46
CA LEU A 34 3.05 3.77 -4.51
C LEU A 34 3.66 4.06 -3.13
N ALA A 35 2.88 3.93 -2.04
CA ALA A 35 3.38 4.08 -0.68
C ALA A 35 4.38 2.97 -0.32
N ALA A 36 4.05 1.70 -0.61
CA ALA A 36 4.97 0.58 -0.41
C ALA A 36 6.25 0.72 -1.23
N VAL A 37 6.12 1.16 -2.49
CA VAL A 37 7.27 1.47 -3.37
C VAL A 37 8.12 2.62 -2.82
N CYS A 38 7.49 3.68 -2.30
CA CYS A 38 8.22 4.79 -1.67
C CYS A 38 9.03 4.33 -0.46
N ALA A 39 8.47 3.41 0.35
CA ALA A 39 9.19 2.84 1.48
C ALA A 39 10.44 2.05 1.04
N GLN A 40 10.29 1.16 0.06
CA GLN A 40 11.40 0.39 -0.52
C GLN A 40 12.46 1.31 -1.15
N TRP A 41 12.04 2.25 -1.98
CA TRP A 41 12.92 3.19 -2.66
C TRP A 41 13.66 4.10 -1.68
N SER A 42 12.98 4.54 -0.61
CA SER A 42 13.59 5.37 0.43
C SER A 42 14.71 4.65 1.14
N ARG A 43 14.50 3.38 1.54
CA ARG A 43 15.54 2.55 2.13
C ARG A 43 16.74 2.40 1.19
N ASP A 44 16.48 2.06 -0.08
CA ASP A 44 17.51 1.65 -1.03
C ASP A 44 18.35 2.83 -1.58
N HIS A 45 17.76 4.01 -1.67
CA HIS A 45 18.38 5.12 -2.41
C HIS A 45 18.50 6.42 -1.63
N ALA A 46 17.49 6.78 -0.87
CA ALA A 46 17.43 8.09 -0.23
C ALA A 46 17.77 8.07 1.26
N HIS A 47 17.70 6.89 1.88
CA HIS A 47 17.93 6.66 3.31
C HIS A 47 17.10 7.60 4.21
N ILE A 48 15.87 7.93 3.77
CA ILE A 48 14.91 8.72 4.54
C ILE A 48 14.27 7.80 5.59
N PRO A 49 14.42 8.08 6.89
CA PRO A 49 13.86 7.25 7.94
C PRO A 49 12.34 7.43 8.00
N LEU A 50 11.62 6.56 7.33
CA LEU A 50 10.16 6.53 7.45
C LEU A 50 9.76 5.83 8.74
N CYS A 51 8.84 6.45 9.51
CA CYS A 51 8.35 5.87 10.75
C CYS A 51 7.20 4.88 10.55
N PHE A 52 6.50 4.93 9.41
CA PHE A 52 5.33 4.09 9.16
C PHE A 52 4.95 4.01 7.68
N GLN A 53 4.29 2.90 7.29
CA GLN A 53 3.59 2.77 6.01
C GLN A 53 2.14 2.31 6.23
N MET A 54 1.18 3.03 5.63
CA MET A 54 -0.25 2.70 5.71
C MET A 54 -0.77 2.31 4.34
N LEU A 55 -1.14 1.05 4.17
CA LEU A 55 -1.50 0.46 2.89
C LEU A 55 -2.95 -0.03 2.96
N ILE A 56 -3.86 0.73 2.34
CA ILE A 56 -5.29 0.42 2.35
C ILE A 56 -5.64 -0.29 1.05
N TYR A 57 -6.17 -1.51 1.13
CA TYR A 57 -6.46 -2.42 -0.01
C TYR A 57 -5.44 -2.29 -1.16
N PRO A 58 -4.13 -2.44 -0.88
CA PRO A 58 -3.08 -2.05 -1.80
C PRO A 58 -3.01 -2.97 -3.02
N VAL A 59 -2.71 -2.37 -4.17
CA VAL A 59 -2.19 -3.10 -5.33
C VAL A 59 -0.73 -3.46 -5.03
N THR A 60 -0.36 -4.74 -5.12
CA THR A 60 1.01 -5.16 -4.77
C THR A 60 1.69 -6.04 -5.81
N ASP A 61 0.94 -6.79 -6.63
CA ASP A 61 1.50 -7.84 -7.47
C ASP A 61 1.03 -7.80 -8.93
N VAL A 62 1.91 -7.38 -9.82
CA VAL A 62 1.67 -7.34 -11.28
C VAL A 62 1.35 -8.70 -11.88
N ARG A 63 1.73 -9.81 -11.24
CA ARG A 63 1.49 -11.18 -11.75
C ARG A 63 0.02 -11.56 -11.73
N MET A 64 -0.80 -10.94 -10.86
CA MET A 64 -2.25 -11.16 -10.79
C MET A 64 -2.66 -12.63 -10.63
N MET A 65 -1.90 -13.42 -9.86
CA MET A 65 -2.05 -14.88 -9.82
C MET A 65 -2.82 -15.40 -8.60
N THR A 66 -3.21 -14.52 -7.67
CA THR A 66 -3.86 -14.90 -6.41
C THR A 66 -5.24 -15.52 -6.61
N PRO A 67 -5.75 -16.32 -5.65
CA PRO A 67 -7.11 -16.85 -5.69
C PRO A 67 -8.18 -15.76 -5.75
N SER A 68 -8.06 -14.66 -4.98
CA SER A 68 -9.01 -13.55 -5.02
C SER A 68 -9.02 -12.88 -6.39
N MET A 69 -7.86 -12.68 -7.03
CA MET A 69 -7.77 -12.14 -8.38
C MET A 69 -8.49 -13.00 -9.42
N LYS A 70 -8.44 -14.32 -9.26
CA LYS A 70 -9.16 -15.26 -10.14
C LYS A 70 -10.66 -15.32 -9.85
N LYS A 71 -11.06 -15.12 -8.58
CA LYS A 71 -12.44 -15.23 -8.12
C LYS A 71 -13.24 -13.96 -8.42
N TYR A 72 -12.70 -12.79 -8.10
CA TYR A 72 -13.43 -11.53 -8.13
C TYR A 72 -13.23 -10.78 -9.45
N LYS A 73 -13.83 -11.32 -10.52
CA LYS A 73 -13.77 -10.76 -11.88
C LYS A 73 -14.76 -9.64 -12.13
N ASP A 74 -15.87 -9.64 -11.37
CA ASP A 74 -17.02 -8.77 -11.56
C ASP A 74 -17.41 -8.04 -10.27
N SER A 75 -16.47 -7.90 -9.32
CA SER A 75 -16.70 -7.14 -8.09
C SER A 75 -17.08 -5.70 -8.40
N PRO A 76 -17.94 -5.07 -7.58
CA PRO A 76 -18.25 -3.66 -7.69
C PRO A 76 -16.99 -2.80 -7.57
N PHE A 77 -17.00 -1.62 -8.16
CA PHE A 77 -15.93 -0.63 -8.14
C PHE A 77 -14.62 -1.08 -8.79
N TRP A 78 -14.00 -2.12 -8.26
CA TRP A 78 -12.72 -2.64 -8.77
C TRP A 78 -12.78 -4.15 -8.90
N ASN A 79 -12.21 -4.67 -9.99
CA ASN A 79 -12.19 -6.09 -10.31
C ASN A 79 -10.95 -6.47 -11.11
N ALA A 80 -10.74 -7.76 -11.30
CA ALA A 80 -9.55 -8.27 -11.98
C ALA A 80 -9.37 -7.74 -13.42
N GLY A 81 -10.47 -7.49 -14.13
CA GLY A 81 -10.44 -6.92 -15.48
C GLY A 81 -9.92 -5.48 -15.51
N LEU A 82 -10.39 -4.65 -14.57
CA LEU A 82 -9.90 -3.28 -14.41
C LEU A 82 -8.46 -3.25 -13.91
N ASN A 83 -8.11 -4.15 -12.98
CA ASN A 83 -6.75 -4.29 -12.47
C ASN A 83 -5.76 -4.64 -13.58
N LYS A 84 -6.14 -5.55 -14.49
CA LYS A 84 -5.31 -5.86 -15.66
C LYS A 84 -5.10 -4.64 -16.55
N LYS A 85 -6.17 -3.91 -16.87
CA LYS A 85 -6.07 -2.68 -17.69
C LYS A 85 -5.17 -1.63 -17.02
N MET A 86 -5.26 -1.47 -15.73
CA MET A 86 -4.40 -0.56 -14.96
C MET A 86 -2.93 -0.95 -15.13
N TRP A 87 -2.57 -2.23 -14.95
CA TRP A 87 -1.20 -2.70 -15.14
C TRP A 87 -0.72 -2.53 -16.59
N ASP A 88 -1.57 -2.82 -17.59
CA ASP A 88 -1.26 -2.62 -19.01
C ASP A 88 -0.93 -1.14 -19.32
N ILE A 89 -1.66 -0.20 -18.71
CA ILE A 89 -1.42 1.23 -18.86
C ILE A 89 -0.18 1.68 -18.09
N TYR A 90 -0.03 1.24 -16.84
CA TYR A 90 1.09 1.63 -15.99
C TYR A 90 2.43 1.17 -16.55
N LEU A 91 2.48 -0.04 -17.09
CA LEU A 91 3.68 -0.65 -17.65
C LEU A 91 3.81 -0.51 -19.18
N ARG A 92 3.00 0.32 -19.82
CA ARG A 92 2.96 0.46 -21.30
C ARG A 92 4.32 0.71 -21.96
N ASN A 93 5.23 1.38 -21.24
CA ASN A 93 6.58 1.69 -21.72
C ASN A 93 7.62 0.61 -21.37
N TYR A 94 7.19 -0.48 -20.73
CA TYR A 94 8.05 -1.58 -20.27
C TYR A 94 7.50 -2.93 -20.71
N PRO A 95 7.34 -3.17 -22.04
CA PRO A 95 6.70 -4.38 -22.54
C PRO A 95 7.47 -5.64 -22.12
N GLY A 96 6.76 -6.58 -21.48
CA GLY A 96 7.31 -7.85 -21.02
C GLY A 96 8.26 -7.78 -19.83
N LYS A 97 8.39 -6.61 -19.17
CA LYS A 97 9.22 -6.43 -17.98
C LYS A 97 8.45 -5.68 -16.90
N CYS A 98 8.67 -6.08 -15.65
CA CYS A 98 8.30 -5.26 -14.50
C CYS A 98 9.56 -4.52 -14.03
N PRO A 99 9.62 -3.19 -14.16
CA PRO A 99 10.79 -2.45 -13.67
C PRO A 99 10.84 -2.51 -12.14
N PRO A 100 12.02 -2.34 -11.55
CA PRO A 100 12.15 -2.17 -10.10
C PRO A 100 11.20 -1.07 -9.61
N TYR A 101 10.65 -1.26 -8.43
CA TYR A 101 9.70 -0.31 -7.79
C TYR A 101 8.38 -0.09 -8.56
N ALA A 102 7.97 -1.00 -9.45
CA ALA A 102 6.64 -0.95 -10.05
C ALA A 102 5.62 -1.85 -9.35
N SER A 103 6.09 -2.97 -8.80
CA SER A 103 5.27 -3.98 -8.11
C SER A 103 5.96 -4.38 -6.80
N PRO A 104 5.52 -3.85 -5.65
CA PRO A 104 6.23 -4.00 -4.37
C PRO A 104 6.39 -5.45 -3.92
N MET A 105 5.46 -6.34 -4.31
CA MET A 105 5.54 -7.78 -4.03
C MET A 105 6.77 -8.45 -4.67
N GLN A 106 7.34 -7.88 -5.73
CA GLN A 106 8.46 -8.46 -6.44
C GLN A 106 9.84 -8.08 -5.89
N ALA A 107 9.90 -7.19 -4.90
CA ALA A 107 11.14 -6.92 -4.20
C ALA A 107 11.69 -8.20 -3.58
N GLU A 108 12.97 -8.47 -3.76
CA GLU A 108 13.65 -9.66 -3.25
C GLU A 108 13.82 -9.56 -1.72
N ASP A 109 14.10 -8.37 -1.24
CA ASP A 109 14.32 -8.04 0.17
C ASP A 109 13.33 -6.98 0.65
N LEU A 110 12.70 -7.22 1.81
CA LEU A 110 11.81 -6.29 2.50
C LEU A 110 12.31 -5.96 3.92
N SER A 111 13.55 -6.31 4.27
CA SER A 111 14.15 -5.93 5.55
C SER A 111 14.29 -4.40 5.67
N ASP A 112 14.40 -3.93 6.90
CA ASP A 112 14.63 -2.52 7.24
C ASP A 112 13.57 -1.53 6.67
N LEU A 113 12.38 -2.03 6.35
CA LEU A 113 11.24 -1.19 6.01
C LEU A 113 10.52 -0.69 7.28
N PRO A 114 9.76 0.42 7.21
CA PRO A 114 8.99 0.89 8.36
C PRO A 114 7.86 -0.06 8.71
N ASP A 115 7.47 -0.06 9.99
CA ASP A 115 6.27 -0.75 10.46
C ASP A 115 5.06 -0.41 9.61
N ALA A 116 4.12 -1.35 9.46
CA ALA A 116 3.03 -1.24 8.51
C ALA A 116 1.65 -1.42 9.14
N TYR A 117 0.67 -0.70 8.58
CA TYR A 117 -0.74 -1.07 8.65
C TYR A 117 -1.19 -1.51 7.26
N ILE A 118 -1.80 -2.69 7.17
CA ILE A 118 -2.33 -3.21 5.91
C ILE A 118 -3.79 -3.61 6.11
N GLU A 119 -4.65 -3.04 5.28
CA GLU A 119 -6.09 -3.34 5.27
C GLU A 119 -6.48 -4.04 3.98
N THR A 120 -7.32 -5.06 4.08
CA THR A 120 -7.81 -5.84 2.93
C THR A 120 -9.30 -6.15 3.09
N GLU A 121 -10.05 -6.16 1.99
CA GLU A 121 -11.50 -6.32 1.94
C GLU A 121 -11.89 -7.73 1.49
N GLU A 122 -12.95 -8.27 2.10
CA GLU A 122 -13.37 -9.65 1.85
C GLU A 122 -13.67 -9.94 0.39
N PHE A 123 -14.35 -9.03 -0.29
CA PHE A 123 -14.84 -9.20 -1.67
C PHE A 123 -13.99 -8.45 -2.71
N ASP A 124 -12.69 -8.26 -2.42
CA ASP A 124 -11.76 -7.57 -3.29
C ASP A 124 -10.86 -8.53 -4.05
N CYS A 125 -10.61 -8.26 -5.33
CA CYS A 125 -9.65 -9.01 -6.12
C CYS A 125 -8.19 -8.82 -5.61
N LEU A 126 -7.89 -7.71 -4.94
CA LEU A 126 -6.57 -7.40 -4.36
C LEU A 126 -6.36 -8.01 -2.96
N ARG A 127 -7.40 -8.59 -2.36
CA ARG A 127 -7.36 -9.13 -0.99
C ARG A 127 -6.14 -10.01 -0.73
N ASP A 128 -6.00 -11.04 -1.53
CA ASP A 128 -4.97 -12.06 -1.24
C ASP A 128 -3.56 -11.55 -1.49
N GLU A 129 -3.36 -10.63 -2.45
CA GLU A 129 -2.03 -10.04 -2.66
C GLU A 129 -1.64 -9.08 -1.53
N GLY A 130 -2.59 -8.34 -0.95
CA GLY A 130 -2.37 -7.54 0.26
C GLY A 130 -2.00 -8.42 1.47
N ILE A 131 -2.73 -9.54 1.68
CA ILE A 131 -2.42 -10.52 2.74
C ILE A 131 -1.02 -11.13 2.55
N LEU A 132 -0.66 -11.50 1.32
CA LEU A 132 0.64 -12.07 1.02
C LEU A 132 1.77 -11.05 1.20
N TYR A 133 1.53 -9.79 0.90
CA TYR A 133 2.50 -8.72 1.13
C TYR A 133 2.71 -8.47 2.63
N ALA A 134 1.62 -8.44 3.42
CA ALA A 134 1.70 -8.37 4.88
C ALA A 134 2.54 -9.51 5.46
N LYS A 135 2.28 -10.74 5.00
CA LYS A 135 3.05 -11.92 5.41
C LYS A 135 4.54 -11.78 5.05
N LYS A 136 4.86 -11.33 3.85
CA LYS A 136 6.24 -11.14 3.39
C LYS A 136 6.97 -10.07 4.22
N LEU A 137 6.30 -9.01 4.63
CA LEU A 137 6.83 -8.02 5.57
C LEU A 137 7.12 -8.64 6.94
N CYS A 138 6.18 -9.42 7.49
CA CYS A 138 6.41 -10.13 8.76
C CYS A 138 7.58 -11.11 8.69
N GLU A 139 7.75 -11.82 7.56
CA GLU A 139 8.88 -12.72 7.32
C GLU A 139 10.23 -11.98 7.24
N ALA A 140 10.21 -10.66 7.01
CA ALA A 140 11.34 -9.76 7.03
C ALA A 140 11.47 -8.98 8.37
N ASP A 141 10.86 -9.50 9.45
CA ASP A 141 10.87 -8.92 10.80
C ASP A 141 10.22 -7.54 10.94
N ILE A 142 9.38 -7.12 9.97
CA ILE A 142 8.62 -5.88 10.05
C ILE A 142 7.33 -6.10 10.87
N GLN A 143 7.01 -5.19 11.80
CA GLN A 143 5.76 -5.23 12.56
C GLN A 143 4.59 -4.81 11.66
N VAL A 144 3.63 -5.70 11.46
CA VAL A 144 2.46 -5.43 10.63
C VAL A 144 1.18 -5.52 11.46
N GLN A 145 0.44 -4.42 11.50
CA GLN A 145 -0.95 -4.44 11.94
C GLN A 145 -1.83 -4.77 10.73
N GLU A 146 -2.24 -6.02 10.62
CA GLU A 146 -3.13 -6.48 9.55
C GLU A 146 -4.59 -6.35 9.97
N ASN A 147 -5.42 -5.76 9.08
CA ASN A 147 -6.87 -5.67 9.25
C ASN A 147 -7.59 -6.27 8.03
N ARG A 148 -8.36 -7.33 8.25
CA ARG A 148 -9.15 -8.03 7.21
C ARG A 148 -10.63 -7.71 7.42
N VAL A 149 -11.16 -6.82 6.60
CA VAL A 149 -12.50 -6.25 6.79
C VAL A 149 -13.54 -7.13 6.11
N LYS A 150 -14.43 -7.72 6.92
CA LYS A 150 -15.50 -8.59 6.43
C LYS A 150 -16.67 -7.79 5.89
N GLY A 151 -17.34 -8.33 4.87
CA GLY A 151 -18.54 -7.74 4.29
C GLY A 151 -18.27 -6.54 3.39
N THR A 152 -17.01 -6.21 3.13
CA THR A 152 -16.62 -5.05 2.33
C THR A 152 -16.03 -5.44 0.98
N PHE A 153 -15.95 -4.47 0.09
CA PHE A 153 -15.37 -4.56 -1.26
C PHE A 153 -14.42 -3.37 -1.48
N HIS A 154 -13.63 -3.42 -2.54
CA HIS A 154 -12.68 -2.36 -2.87
C HIS A 154 -13.31 -0.98 -2.94
N GLY A 155 -12.79 0.00 -2.17
CA GLY A 155 -13.32 1.36 -2.14
C GLY A 155 -14.67 1.50 -1.40
N PHE A 156 -15.01 0.58 -0.51
CA PHE A 156 -16.26 0.64 0.28
C PHE A 156 -16.38 1.93 1.09
N ASP A 157 -15.26 2.51 1.47
CA ASP A 157 -15.14 3.71 2.30
C ASP A 157 -15.38 5.03 1.53
N PHE A 158 -15.60 4.98 0.22
CA PHE A 158 -16.22 6.10 -0.51
C PHE A 158 -17.67 6.36 -0.05
N PHE A 159 -18.29 5.40 0.63
CA PHE A 159 -19.58 5.52 1.27
C PHE A 159 -19.40 5.91 2.76
N ASP A 160 -18.97 7.13 2.99
CA ASP A 160 -18.54 7.69 4.28
C ASP A 160 -19.57 7.63 5.42
N HIS A 161 -20.86 7.50 5.07
CA HIS A 161 -21.95 7.35 6.06
C HIS A 161 -22.23 5.89 6.46
N ALA A 162 -21.49 4.93 5.94
CA ALA A 162 -21.61 3.54 6.36
C ALA A 162 -20.87 3.33 7.70
N ALA A 163 -21.52 2.75 8.70
CA ALA A 163 -20.94 2.52 10.02
C ALA A 163 -19.61 1.78 9.95
N ILE A 164 -19.47 0.83 9.01
CA ILE A 164 -18.21 0.10 8.79
C ILE A 164 -17.10 1.02 8.28
N ALA A 165 -17.40 2.03 7.46
CA ALA A 165 -16.41 2.99 6.98
C ALA A 165 -15.92 3.87 8.12
N GLU A 166 -16.82 4.37 8.97
CA GLU A 166 -16.46 5.16 10.17
C GLU A 166 -15.58 4.36 11.14
N GLU A 167 -15.91 3.07 11.34
CA GLU A 167 -15.11 2.17 12.19
C GLU A 167 -13.69 2.01 11.63
N MET A 168 -13.55 1.73 10.33
CA MET A 168 -12.23 1.55 9.70
C MET A 168 -11.42 2.83 9.71
N ILE A 169 -12.03 3.97 9.44
CA ILE A 169 -11.37 5.28 9.56
C ILE A 169 -10.83 5.48 10.99
N SER A 170 -11.61 5.13 12.01
CA SER A 170 -11.18 5.23 13.41
C SER A 170 -9.97 4.32 13.71
N ILE A 171 -9.94 3.10 13.18
CA ILE A 171 -8.82 2.17 13.31
C ILE A 171 -7.56 2.73 12.63
N ARG A 172 -7.69 3.23 11.39
CA ARG A 172 -6.59 3.85 10.62
C ARG A 172 -6.01 5.06 11.36
N ILE A 173 -6.87 5.94 11.91
CA ILE A 173 -6.45 7.09 12.73
C ILE A 173 -5.67 6.64 13.97
N ASN A 174 -6.13 5.57 14.64
CA ASN A 174 -5.44 5.05 15.82
C ASN A 174 -4.07 4.44 15.47
N ALA A 175 -3.94 3.76 14.32
CA ALA A 175 -2.67 3.26 13.83
C ALA A 175 -1.69 4.43 13.57
N LEU A 176 -2.13 5.49 12.88
CA LEU A 176 -1.31 6.69 12.67
C LEU A 176 -0.91 7.38 13.97
N LYS A 177 -1.85 7.54 14.92
CA LYS A 177 -1.54 8.13 16.24
C LYS A 177 -0.50 7.32 17.00
N LYS A 178 -0.49 6.00 16.84
CA LYS A 178 0.53 5.13 17.45
C LYS A 178 1.89 5.31 16.78
N ALA A 179 1.91 5.39 15.46
CA ALA A 179 3.12 5.54 14.67
C ALA A 179 3.85 6.89 14.92
N PHE A 180 3.11 7.94 15.25
CA PHE A 180 3.66 9.29 15.50
C PHE A 180 3.96 9.61 16.98
N LYS A 181 3.85 8.63 17.88
CA LYS A 181 4.27 8.80 19.28
C LYS A 181 5.78 8.69 19.42
#